data_487ce4c6aa20814c6967cc0e20e2abe7
#
_entry.id   487ce4c6aa20814c6967cc0e20e2abe7
#
_cell.length_a   1.000
_cell.length_b   1.000
_cell.length_c   1.000
_cell.angle_alpha   90.00
_cell.angle_beta   90.00
_cell.angle_gamma   90.00
#
_symmetry.space_group_name_H-M   'P 1'
#
loop_
_entity.id
_entity.type
_entity.pdbx_description
1 polymer ?
#
loop_
_entity_poly.entity_id
_entity_poly.type
_entity_poly.pdbx_seq_one_letter_code
_entity_poly.pdbx_strand_id
1 'polypeptide(L)'
;MINANKKRLRRTMMFLNAQKPGLIKDPYIYKPDSIMLDLEDAVAENQKDAARFSLYHALKEINYRGCERVVRINGLDTPYWEEDIHCAVAGGCDAIRIPKTESALDVQRVEAVVEECEKKYGIPEGQTLIMAAIESARGVMKALDICEASERLFGIALSGGDYTKDLQTHITGTGLELMGARQNMIIAARAAGVQCFDTVYTNLDDMEGFRRDVETIHLMGFDGKSIINPRQINIVHEIFTPTQKDIIFAEKVVKEIDEKKALGIGVFTVDGKMIDIAFYDGAKRTIELAKASGVYKGDL
;
A
#
# COMPACT_ATOMS: atom_id res chain seq x y z
N MET A 1 -5.05 -18.98 -9.34
CA MET A 1 -5.29 -18.59 -7.91
C MET A 1 -4.55 -17.27 -7.67
N ILE A 2 -5.26 -16.25 -7.20
CA ILE A 2 -4.63 -14.96 -6.86
C ILE A 2 -3.57 -15.13 -5.77
N ASN A 3 -2.47 -14.40 -5.90
CA ASN A 3 -1.31 -14.46 -5.02
C ASN A 3 -1.71 -14.31 -3.54
N ALA A 4 -1.28 -15.25 -2.69
CA ALA A 4 -1.52 -15.23 -1.24
C ALA A 4 -0.99 -13.95 -0.55
N ASN A 5 -0.01 -13.27 -1.18
CA ASN A 5 0.53 -12.00 -0.67
C ASN A 5 -0.42 -10.79 -0.83
N LYS A 6 -1.63 -10.97 -1.40
CA LYS A 6 -2.62 -9.88 -1.50
C LYS A 6 -2.86 -9.20 -0.14
N LYS A 7 -2.87 -9.95 0.96
CA LYS A 7 -3.10 -9.45 2.34
C LYS A 7 -1.84 -9.27 3.18
N ARG A 8 -0.68 -9.01 2.57
CA ARG A 8 0.55 -8.81 3.36
C ARG A 8 0.56 -7.46 4.10
N LEU A 9 1.48 -7.34 5.07
CA LEU A 9 1.77 -6.08 5.77
C LEU A 9 2.48 -5.09 4.82
N ARG A 10 1.99 -3.84 4.76
CA ARG A 10 2.51 -2.76 3.90
C ARG A 10 2.43 -1.40 4.61
N ARG A 11 3.14 -1.23 5.72
CA ARG A 11 3.16 0.05 6.45
C ARG A 11 3.91 1.12 5.68
N THR A 12 4.99 0.74 4.99
CA THR A 12 5.84 1.64 4.22
C THR A 12 6.01 1.19 2.78
N MET A 13 5.81 2.12 1.83
CA MET A 13 6.11 1.96 0.41
C MET A 13 7.16 2.99 0.01
N MET A 14 8.43 2.57 -0.07
CA MET A 14 9.55 3.47 -0.31
C MET A 14 9.82 3.66 -1.79
N PHE A 15 9.63 4.89 -2.29
CA PHE A 15 9.91 5.26 -3.68
C PHE A 15 11.40 5.29 -3.98
N LEU A 16 11.77 4.68 -5.11
CA LEU A 16 13.13 4.57 -5.62
C LEU A 16 13.12 4.80 -7.13
N ASN A 17 13.89 5.78 -7.60
CA ASN A 17 14.07 5.99 -9.04
C ASN A 17 14.79 4.79 -9.67
N ALA A 18 14.11 4.07 -10.58
CA ALA A 18 14.62 2.85 -11.21
C ALA A 18 15.82 3.10 -12.15
N GLN A 19 16.01 4.34 -12.62
CA GLN A 19 17.15 4.74 -13.41
C GLN A 19 18.47 4.79 -12.59
N LYS A 20 18.39 4.87 -11.24
CA LYS A 20 19.54 5.07 -10.36
C LYS A 20 19.97 3.76 -9.68
N PRO A 21 20.94 3.01 -10.21
CA PRO A 21 21.36 1.72 -9.64
C PRO A 21 21.77 1.82 -8.17
N GLY A 22 22.36 2.95 -7.75
CA GLY A 22 22.74 3.18 -6.36
C GLY A 22 21.56 3.22 -5.36
N LEU A 23 20.34 3.50 -5.83
CA LEU A 23 19.14 3.49 -4.99
C LEU A 23 18.45 2.12 -4.96
N ILE A 24 18.52 1.37 -6.07
CA ILE A 24 17.76 0.12 -6.22
C ILE A 24 18.54 -1.13 -5.81
N LYS A 25 19.87 -1.05 -5.62
CA LYS A 25 20.72 -2.23 -5.36
C LYS A 25 20.51 -2.86 -3.97
N ASP A 26 20.29 -2.04 -2.93
CA ASP A 26 20.28 -2.49 -1.54
C ASP A 26 19.28 -1.78 -0.59
N PRO A 27 18.09 -1.36 -1.06
CA PRO A 27 17.11 -0.64 -0.22
C PRO A 27 16.59 -1.47 0.96
N TYR A 28 16.69 -2.79 0.89
CA TYR A 28 16.31 -3.72 1.96
C TYR A 28 17.08 -3.51 3.27
N ILE A 29 18.25 -2.85 3.25
CA ILE A 29 19.02 -2.54 4.47
C ILE A 29 18.24 -1.63 5.42
N TYR A 30 17.36 -0.79 4.89
CA TYR A 30 16.48 0.10 5.66
C TYR A 30 15.19 -0.58 6.13
N LYS A 31 14.90 -1.80 5.66
CA LYS A 31 13.74 -2.63 6.04
C LYS A 31 12.38 -1.98 5.78
N PRO A 32 12.12 -1.36 4.62
CA PRO A 32 10.75 -1.01 4.26
C PRO A 32 9.94 -2.28 4.03
N ASP A 33 8.61 -2.23 4.24
CA ASP A 33 7.75 -3.37 3.93
C ASP A 33 7.64 -3.59 2.39
N SER A 34 7.58 -2.49 1.62
CA SER A 34 7.58 -2.50 0.15
C SER A 34 8.54 -1.44 -0.42
N ILE A 35 9.15 -1.74 -1.54
CA ILE A 35 9.88 -0.79 -2.39
C ILE A 35 9.07 -0.50 -3.64
N MET A 36 9.02 0.79 -4.02
CA MET A 36 8.34 1.28 -5.21
C MET A 36 9.40 1.66 -6.25
N LEU A 37 9.64 0.77 -7.21
CA LEU A 37 10.59 0.96 -8.31
C LEU A 37 9.91 1.79 -9.38
N ASP A 38 10.33 3.03 -9.53
CA ASP A 38 9.62 4.04 -10.30
C ASP A 38 10.17 4.22 -11.71
N LEU A 39 9.30 4.02 -12.72
CA LEU A 39 9.58 4.27 -14.14
C LEU A 39 8.90 5.54 -14.66
N GLU A 40 8.04 6.18 -13.85
CA GLU A 40 7.24 7.33 -14.29
C GLU A 40 7.99 8.67 -14.10
N ASP A 41 7.46 9.58 -13.31
CA ASP A 41 7.90 10.98 -13.19
C ASP A 41 9.36 11.15 -12.72
N ALA A 42 9.88 10.21 -11.95
CA ALA A 42 11.27 10.26 -11.51
C ALA A 42 12.28 9.96 -12.63
N VAL A 43 11.83 9.47 -13.80
CA VAL A 43 12.67 9.06 -14.94
C VAL A 43 12.42 9.99 -16.12
N ALA A 44 13.47 10.65 -16.62
CA ALA A 44 13.37 11.48 -17.81
C ALA A 44 12.94 10.65 -19.04
N GLU A 45 12.20 11.27 -19.96
CA GLU A 45 11.61 10.60 -21.11
C GLU A 45 12.67 9.88 -21.98
N ASN A 46 13.79 10.51 -22.26
CA ASN A 46 14.90 9.93 -23.01
C ASN A 46 15.70 8.86 -22.24
N GLN A 47 15.31 8.50 -21.04
CA GLN A 47 15.96 7.50 -20.18
C GLN A 47 15.03 6.33 -19.83
N LYS A 48 13.81 6.29 -20.36
CA LYS A 48 12.83 5.24 -20.06
C LYS A 48 13.36 3.84 -20.37
N ASP A 49 14.01 3.67 -21.52
CA ASP A 49 14.61 2.38 -21.93
C ASP A 49 15.76 1.96 -21.00
N ALA A 50 16.62 2.89 -20.64
CA ALA A 50 17.72 2.62 -19.71
C ALA A 50 17.22 2.26 -18.31
N ALA A 51 16.13 2.90 -17.87
CA ALA A 51 15.49 2.59 -16.60
C ALA A 51 14.86 1.19 -16.61
N ARG A 52 14.15 0.80 -17.69
CA ARG A 52 13.63 -0.57 -17.86
C ARG A 52 14.74 -1.61 -17.82
N PHE A 53 15.84 -1.37 -18.55
CA PHE A 53 16.98 -2.26 -18.53
C PHE A 53 17.55 -2.46 -17.11
N SER A 54 17.78 -1.37 -16.39
CA SER A 54 18.26 -1.40 -15.00
C SER A 54 17.29 -2.13 -14.08
N LEU A 55 15.99 -1.84 -14.22
CA LEU A 55 14.92 -2.46 -13.44
C LEU A 55 14.86 -3.98 -13.63
N TYR A 56 14.87 -4.44 -14.89
CA TYR A 56 14.84 -5.87 -15.21
C TYR A 56 15.97 -6.64 -14.54
N HIS A 57 17.21 -6.15 -14.69
CA HIS A 57 18.36 -6.80 -14.09
C HIS A 57 18.33 -6.73 -12.56
N ALA A 58 17.88 -5.62 -11.98
CA ALA A 58 17.74 -5.50 -10.54
C ALA A 58 16.70 -6.50 -9.97
N LEU A 59 15.56 -6.66 -10.63
CA LEU A 59 14.53 -7.63 -10.23
C LEU A 59 15.01 -9.08 -10.35
N LYS A 60 15.82 -9.40 -11.36
CA LYS A 60 16.37 -10.75 -11.59
C LYS A 60 17.50 -11.11 -10.64
N GLU A 61 18.42 -10.19 -10.38
CA GLU A 61 19.71 -10.51 -9.77
C GLU A 61 19.76 -10.18 -8.27
N ILE A 62 18.90 -9.24 -7.79
CA ILE A 62 18.97 -8.77 -6.41
C ILE A 62 17.96 -9.51 -5.55
N ASN A 63 18.44 -10.14 -4.47
CA ASN A 63 17.59 -10.64 -3.41
C ASN A 63 17.20 -9.50 -2.47
N TYR A 64 15.98 -9.00 -2.60
CA TYR A 64 15.44 -7.92 -1.77
C TYR A 64 14.99 -8.35 -0.36
N ARG A 65 15.34 -9.58 0.07
CA ARG A 65 15.18 -10.09 1.45
C ARG A 65 13.78 -9.93 2.02
N GLY A 66 12.75 -10.21 1.21
CA GLY A 66 11.36 -10.16 1.62
C GLY A 66 10.69 -8.78 1.50
N CYS A 67 11.42 -7.71 1.13
CA CYS A 67 10.77 -6.47 0.69
C CYS A 67 9.93 -6.74 -0.56
N GLU A 68 8.68 -6.31 -0.56
CA GLU A 68 7.82 -6.40 -1.73
C GLU A 68 8.31 -5.45 -2.83
N ARG A 69 8.34 -5.93 -4.07
CA ARG A 69 8.83 -5.21 -5.25
C ARG A 69 7.65 -4.75 -6.08
N VAL A 70 7.24 -3.50 -5.89
CA VAL A 70 6.17 -2.86 -6.66
C VAL A 70 6.80 -1.98 -7.74
N VAL A 71 6.34 -2.07 -8.97
CA VAL A 71 6.81 -1.24 -10.09
C VAL A 71 5.74 -0.23 -10.45
N ARG A 72 6.05 1.07 -10.34
CA ARG A 72 5.20 2.12 -10.90
C ARG A 72 5.53 2.30 -12.38
N ILE A 73 4.55 1.95 -13.22
CA ILE A 73 4.64 2.08 -14.68
C ILE A 73 4.37 3.53 -15.12
N ASN A 74 4.64 3.85 -16.37
CA ASN A 74 4.22 5.11 -16.97
C ASN A 74 2.70 5.18 -17.15
N GLY A 75 2.16 6.38 -17.32
CA GLY A 75 0.72 6.62 -17.50
C GLY A 75 0.19 5.92 -18.74
N LEU A 76 -1.08 5.49 -18.70
CA LEU A 76 -1.75 4.75 -19.78
C LEU A 76 -2.02 5.60 -21.03
N ASP A 77 -1.78 6.88 -20.96
CA ASP A 77 -1.79 7.87 -22.04
C ASP A 77 -0.44 8.01 -22.77
N THR A 78 0.60 7.30 -22.29
CA THR A 78 1.95 7.29 -22.87
C THR A 78 2.19 6.03 -23.71
N PRO A 79 3.20 6.00 -24.59
CA PRO A 79 3.55 4.78 -25.34
C PRO A 79 4.39 3.77 -24.53
N TYR A 80 4.68 4.02 -23.25
CA TYR A 80 5.68 3.27 -22.46
C TYR A 80 5.08 2.19 -21.56
N TRP A 81 3.84 2.31 -21.12
CA TRP A 81 3.26 1.52 -20.03
C TRP A 81 3.19 0.01 -20.29
N GLU A 82 2.93 -0.41 -21.52
CA GLU A 82 2.88 -1.84 -21.87
C GLU A 82 4.27 -2.47 -21.77
N GLU A 83 5.28 -1.81 -22.33
CA GLU A 83 6.68 -2.25 -22.23
C GLU A 83 7.19 -2.26 -20.78
N ASP A 84 6.72 -1.32 -19.94
CA ASP A 84 7.03 -1.31 -18.51
C ASP A 84 6.48 -2.55 -17.81
N ILE A 85 5.23 -2.95 -18.12
CA ILE A 85 4.62 -4.18 -17.58
C ILE A 85 5.40 -5.40 -18.05
N HIS A 86 5.71 -5.49 -19.35
CA HIS A 86 6.52 -6.59 -19.89
C HIS A 86 7.84 -6.72 -19.16
N CYS A 87 8.54 -5.62 -18.96
CA CYS A 87 9.80 -5.58 -18.24
C CYS A 87 9.67 -6.03 -16.78
N ALA A 88 8.67 -5.46 -16.07
CA ALA A 88 8.46 -5.71 -14.64
C ALA A 88 8.05 -7.16 -14.36
N VAL A 89 7.09 -7.70 -15.12
CA VAL A 89 6.60 -9.07 -14.95
C VAL A 89 7.70 -10.09 -15.35
N ALA A 90 8.37 -9.88 -16.49
CA ALA A 90 9.50 -10.73 -16.87
C ALA A 90 10.64 -10.70 -15.84
N GLY A 91 10.86 -9.54 -15.19
CA GLY A 91 11.80 -9.39 -14.07
C GLY A 91 11.38 -10.11 -12.80
N GLY A 92 10.08 -10.41 -12.65
CA GLY A 92 9.51 -11.09 -11.49
C GLY A 92 9.13 -10.12 -10.37
N CYS A 93 8.56 -8.95 -10.69
CA CYS A 93 7.98 -8.05 -9.69
C CYS A 93 6.82 -8.70 -8.94
N ASP A 94 6.51 -8.19 -7.75
CA ASP A 94 5.38 -8.69 -6.95
C ASP A 94 4.07 -7.98 -7.33
N ALA A 95 4.16 -6.71 -7.78
CA ALA A 95 2.99 -5.94 -8.19
C ALA A 95 3.32 -4.81 -9.16
N ILE A 96 2.30 -4.39 -9.92
CA ILE A 96 2.29 -3.19 -10.77
C ILE A 96 1.49 -2.09 -10.08
N ARG A 97 2.04 -0.87 -9.98
CA ARG A 97 1.31 0.33 -9.60
C ARG A 97 0.96 1.14 -10.83
N ILE A 98 -0.34 1.36 -11.04
CA ILE A 98 -0.89 2.17 -12.12
C ILE A 98 -0.92 3.63 -11.65
N PRO A 99 -0.24 4.58 -12.30
CA PRO A 99 -0.39 6.00 -11.99
C PRO A 99 -1.70 6.55 -12.56
N LYS A 100 -2.15 7.69 -12.06
CA LYS A 100 -3.25 8.50 -12.62
C LYS A 100 -4.50 7.68 -12.96
N THR A 101 -4.87 6.71 -12.12
CA THR A 101 -6.03 5.85 -12.33
C THR A 101 -7.32 6.62 -12.09
N GLU A 102 -8.21 6.63 -13.09
CA GLU A 102 -9.48 7.36 -13.05
C GLU A 102 -10.72 6.50 -13.30
N SER A 103 -10.53 5.21 -13.64
CA SER A 103 -11.63 4.31 -13.94
C SER A 103 -11.30 2.84 -13.69
N ALA A 104 -12.35 2.00 -13.55
CA ALA A 104 -12.22 0.55 -13.54
C ALA A 104 -11.57 0.02 -14.82
N LEU A 105 -11.83 0.66 -15.97
CA LEU A 105 -11.25 0.27 -17.25
C LEU A 105 -9.73 0.39 -17.27
N ASP A 106 -9.15 1.38 -16.57
CA ASP A 106 -7.68 1.52 -16.48
C ASP A 106 -7.07 0.31 -15.81
N VAL A 107 -7.68 -0.17 -14.72
CA VAL A 107 -7.24 -1.38 -14.03
C VAL A 107 -7.38 -2.61 -14.92
N GLN A 108 -8.51 -2.77 -15.60
CA GLN A 108 -8.78 -3.91 -16.49
C GLN A 108 -7.82 -3.96 -17.69
N ARG A 109 -7.47 -2.81 -18.27
CA ARG A 109 -6.47 -2.73 -19.35
C ARG A 109 -5.09 -3.23 -18.88
N VAL A 110 -4.66 -2.82 -17.69
CA VAL A 110 -3.38 -3.26 -17.11
C VAL A 110 -3.44 -4.75 -16.75
N GLU A 111 -4.53 -5.23 -16.18
CA GLU A 111 -4.73 -6.64 -15.88
C GLU A 111 -4.58 -7.52 -17.10
N ALA A 112 -5.20 -7.15 -18.22
CA ALA A 112 -5.11 -7.91 -19.48
C ALA A 112 -3.66 -8.07 -19.97
N VAL A 113 -2.85 -7.00 -19.90
CA VAL A 113 -1.42 -7.06 -20.25
C VAL A 113 -0.61 -7.87 -19.26
N VAL A 114 -0.90 -7.77 -17.95
CA VAL A 114 -0.27 -8.60 -16.90
C VAL A 114 -0.53 -10.08 -17.15
N GLU A 115 -1.75 -10.48 -17.48
CA GLU A 115 -2.11 -11.87 -17.80
C GLU A 115 -1.37 -12.40 -19.02
N GLU A 116 -1.29 -11.59 -20.08
CA GLU A 116 -0.49 -11.93 -21.27
C GLU A 116 0.98 -12.14 -20.89
N CYS A 117 1.56 -11.24 -20.09
CA CYS A 117 2.94 -11.32 -19.64
C CYS A 117 3.21 -12.56 -18.75
N GLU A 118 2.34 -12.86 -17.79
CA GLU A 118 2.47 -14.06 -16.96
C GLU A 118 2.52 -15.31 -17.82
N LYS A 119 1.59 -15.43 -18.77
CA LYS A 119 1.56 -16.55 -19.73
C LYS A 119 2.82 -16.60 -20.61
N LYS A 120 3.25 -15.45 -21.15
CA LYS A 120 4.41 -15.34 -22.06
C LYS A 120 5.71 -15.70 -21.37
N TYR A 121 5.89 -15.31 -20.11
CA TYR A 121 7.14 -15.49 -19.37
C TYR A 121 7.12 -16.69 -18.40
N GLY A 122 6.05 -17.49 -18.39
CA GLY A 122 5.93 -18.67 -17.54
C GLY A 122 5.81 -18.33 -16.05
N ILE A 123 5.25 -17.18 -15.73
CA ILE A 123 4.93 -16.77 -14.37
C ILE A 123 3.57 -17.40 -14.00
N PRO A 124 3.38 -17.91 -12.79
CA PRO A 124 2.07 -18.44 -12.37
C PRO A 124 0.96 -17.40 -12.51
N GLU A 125 -0.18 -17.80 -13.06
CA GLU A 125 -1.35 -16.96 -13.18
C GLU A 125 -1.80 -16.38 -11.83
N GLY A 126 -2.03 -15.06 -11.78
CA GLY A 126 -2.41 -14.34 -10.57
C GLY A 126 -1.24 -14.03 -9.63
N GLN A 127 -0.01 -14.28 -10.04
CA GLN A 127 1.20 -14.00 -9.25
C GLN A 127 1.43 -12.49 -9.12
N THR A 128 1.27 -11.73 -10.20
CA THR A 128 1.48 -10.30 -10.23
C THR A 128 0.24 -9.56 -9.77
N LEU A 129 0.33 -8.83 -8.66
CA LEU A 129 -0.76 -8.02 -8.12
C LEU A 129 -0.83 -6.64 -8.78
N ILE A 130 -1.91 -5.91 -8.52
CA ILE A 130 -2.14 -4.56 -9.04
C ILE A 130 -2.44 -3.61 -7.86
N MET A 131 -1.97 -2.38 -7.98
CA MET A 131 -2.25 -1.26 -7.12
C MET A 131 -2.61 -0.04 -7.97
N ALA A 132 -3.66 0.70 -7.62
CA ALA A 132 -4.05 1.91 -8.34
C ALA A 132 -3.66 3.16 -7.56
N ALA A 133 -3.01 4.12 -8.21
CA ALA A 133 -2.76 5.45 -7.65
C ALA A 133 -3.89 6.41 -8.06
N ILE A 134 -4.50 7.03 -7.06
CA ILE A 134 -5.57 8.01 -7.19
C ILE A 134 -4.96 9.41 -7.09
N GLU A 135 -5.03 10.18 -8.15
CA GLU A 135 -4.25 11.40 -8.36
C GLU A 135 -5.11 12.59 -8.82
N SER A 136 -6.44 12.38 -8.98
CA SER A 136 -7.38 13.40 -9.44
C SER A 136 -8.72 13.35 -8.71
N ALA A 137 -9.49 14.43 -8.80
CA ALA A 137 -10.85 14.49 -8.29
C ALA A 137 -11.73 13.39 -8.91
N ARG A 138 -11.56 13.12 -10.21
CA ARG A 138 -12.27 12.04 -10.90
C ARG A 138 -11.93 10.67 -10.29
N GLY A 139 -10.65 10.38 -10.09
CA GLY A 139 -10.19 9.13 -9.47
C GLY A 139 -10.76 8.95 -8.06
N VAL A 140 -10.78 10.01 -7.25
CA VAL A 140 -11.40 9.98 -5.91
C VAL A 140 -12.89 9.66 -5.99
N MET A 141 -13.64 10.30 -6.90
CA MET A 141 -15.07 10.04 -7.09
C MET A 141 -15.37 8.63 -7.65
N LYS A 142 -14.40 7.98 -8.27
CA LYS A 142 -14.49 6.64 -8.85
C LYS A 142 -13.77 5.56 -8.03
N ALA A 143 -13.32 5.90 -6.82
CA ALA A 143 -12.49 5.04 -6.00
C ALA A 143 -13.11 3.65 -5.75
N LEU A 144 -14.42 3.56 -5.51
CA LEU A 144 -15.09 2.26 -5.32
C LEU A 144 -15.08 1.41 -6.60
N ASP A 145 -15.46 1.99 -7.73
CA ASP A 145 -15.46 1.29 -9.03
C ASP A 145 -14.04 0.76 -9.36
N ILE A 146 -13.00 1.56 -9.04
CA ILE A 146 -11.59 1.18 -9.22
C ILE A 146 -11.21 0.03 -8.28
N CYS A 147 -11.61 0.10 -7.00
CA CYS A 147 -11.31 -0.94 -6.02
C CYS A 147 -11.92 -2.31 -6.37
N GLU A 148 -13.07 -2.33 -7.04
CA GLU A 148 -13.81 -3.54 -7.42
C GLU A 148 -13.45 -4.04 -8.83
N ALA A 149 -12.55 -3.36 -9.55
CA ALA A 149 -12.28 -3.61 -10.97
C ALA A 149 -11.54 -4.94 -11.25
N SER A 150 -10.80 -5.49 -10.28
CA SER A 150 -9.98 -6.68 -10.46
C SER A 150 -9.73 -7.42 -9.15
N GLU A 151 -9.77 -8.73 -9.20
CA GLU A 151 -9.34 -9.60 -8.09
C GLU A 151 -7.85 -9.45 -7.76
N ARG A 152 -7.01 -8.98 -8.73
CA ARG A 152 -5.59 -8.72 -8.53
C ARG A 152 -5.31 -7.42 -7.78
N LEU A 153 -6.30 -6.51 -7.70
CA LEU A 153 -6.12 -5.24 -7.02
C LEU A 153 -6.05 -5.47 -5.51
N PHE A 154 -4.87 -5.20 -4.92
CA PHE A 154 -4.69 -5.31 -3.47
C PHE A 154 -4.94 -4.00 -2.74
N GLY A 155 -4.90 -2.86 -3.42
CA GLY A 155 -5.10 -1.57 -2.78
C GLY A 155 -5.05 -0.37 -3.70
N ILE A 156 -5.43 0.77 -3.13
CA ILE A 156 -5.36 2.09 -3.73
C ILE A 156 -4.44 3.01 -2.91
N ALA A 157 -3.80 3.97 -3.57
CA ALA A 157 -2.94 4.94 -2.91
C ALA A 157 -3.25 6.36 -3.37
N LEU A 158 -3.29 7.32 -2.45
CA LEU A 158 -3.36 8.73 -2.77
C LEU A 158 -1.99 9.22 -3.28
N SER A 159 -1.98 9.96 -4.40
CA SER A 159 -0.83 10.76 -4.86
C SER A 159 -1.18 12.24 -4.71
N GLY A 160 -0.80 12.82 -3.58
CA GLY A 160 -1.26 14.15 -3.17
C GLY A 160 -0.75 15.28 -4.05
N GLY A 161 0.42 15.14 -4.69
CA GLY A 161 0.98 16.18 -5.56
C GLY A 161 0.08 16.47 -6.77
N ASP A 162 -0.21 15.46 -7.58
CA ASP A 162 -1.08 15.61 -8.75
C ASP A 162 -2.53 15.85 -8.34
N TYR A 163 -3.00 15.22 -7.26
CA TYR A 163 -4.34 15.47 -6.73
C TYR A 163 -4.56 16.94 -6.35
N THR A 164 -3.64 17.57 -5.63
CA THR A 164 -3.78 19.00 -5.26
C THR A 164 -3.66 19.91 -6.47
N LYS A 165 -2.85 19.55 -7.46
CA LYS A 165 -2.77 20.28 -8.74
C LYS A 165 -4.10 20.21 -9.49
N ASP A 166 -4.73 19.02 -9.56
CA ASP A 166 -6.05 18.84 -10.19
C ASP A 166 -7.14 19.66 -9.47
N LEU A 167 -7.09 19.71 -8.13
CA LEU A 167 -7.97 20.56 -7.32
C LEU A 167 -7.66 22.06 -7.36
N GLN A 168 -6.63 22.48 -8.12
CA GLN A 168 -6.17 23.89 -8.19
C GLN A 168 -5.77 24.46 -6.82
N THR A 169 -5.15 23.62 -5.97
CA THR A 169 -4.63 23.99 -4.66
C THR A 169 -3.18 23.52 -4.48
N HIS A 170 -2.66 23.58 -3.27
CA HIS A 170 -1.29 23.13 -2.95
C HIS A 170 -1.26 22.37 -1.63
N ILE A 171 -0.24 21.54 -1.45
CA ILE A 171 -0.02 20.81 -0.20
C ILE A 171 0.35 21.79 0.91
N THR A 172 -0.35 21.69 2.04
CA THR A 172 -0.07 22.46 3.25
C THR A 172 0.50 21.59 4.37
N GLY A 173 1.07 22.20 5.40
CA GLY A 173 1.53 21.47 6.58
C GLY A 173 0.40 20.88 7.44
N THR A 174 -0.87 21.27 7.16
CA THR A 174 -2.06 20.77 7.87
C THR A 174 -2.68 19.56 7.23
N GLY A 175 -2.46 19.33 5.92
CA GLY A 175 -3.08 18.27 5.13
C GLY A 175 -4.59 18.41 4.97
N LEU A 176 -5.17 19.59 5.25
CA LEU A 176 -6.61 19.84 5.16
C LEU A 176 -7.13 19.61 3.74
N GLU A 177 -6.36 20.01 2.74
CA GLU A 177 -6.64 19.84 1.31
C GLU A 177 -6.75 18.38 0.87
N LEU A 178 -6.18 17.46 1.64
CA LEU A 178 -6.22 16.02 1.35
C LEU A 178 -7.37 15.28 2.08
N MET A 179 -7.99 15.92 3.07
CA MET A 179 -8.95 15.22 3.96
C MET A 179 -10.14 14.63 3.21
N GLY A 180 -10.70 15.36 2.23
CA GLY A 180 -11.82 14.88 1.42
C GLY A 180 -11.46 13.61 0.62
N ALA A 181 -10.29 13.59 0.00
CA ALA A 181 -9.79 12.40 -0.70
C ALA A 181 -9.50 11.25 0.26
N ARG A 182 -8.80 11.52 1.36
CA ARG A 182 -8.46 10.51 2.39
C ARG A 182 -9.71 9.79 2.90
N GLN A 183 -10.77 10.54 3.26
CA GLN A 183 -12.03 9.95 3.75
C GLN A 183 -12.74 9.12 2.68
N ASN A 184 -12.86 9.65 1.46
CA ASN A 184 -13.51 8.94 0.36
C ASN A 184 -12.79 7.63 0.03
N MET A 185 -11.47 7.69 -0.10
CA MET A 185 -10.65 6.54 -0.45
C MET A 185 -10.67 5.44 0.60
N ILE A 186 -10.59 5.80 1.89
CA ILE A 186 -10.65 4.77 2.95
C ILE A 186 -12.01 4.09 3.02
N ILE A 187 -13.10 4.82 2.81
CA ILE A 187 -14.45 4.26 2.75
C ILE A 187 -14.58 3.30 1.56
N ALA A 188 -14.14 3.72 0.36
CA ALA A 188 -14.17 2.89 -0.84
C ALA A 188 -13.33 1.61 -0.69
N ALA A 189 -12.10 1.74 -0.19
CA ALA A 189 -11.21 0.60 0.04
C ALA A 189 -11.79 -0.41 1.06
N ARG A 190 -12.42 0.07 2.13
CA ARG A 190 -13.06 -0.81 3.13
C ARG A 190 -14.31 -1.47 2.58
N ALA A 191 -15.11 -0.78 1.77
CA ALA A 191 -16.28 -1.37 1.10
C ALA A 191 -15.87 -2.52 0.16
N ALA A 192 -14.78 -2.35 -0.60
CA ALA A 192 -14.25 -3.37 -1.52
C ALA A 192 -13.32 -4.40 -0.85
N GLY A 193 -12.96 -4.25 0.43
CA GLY A 193 -12.08 -5.17 1.16
C GLY A 193 -10.60 -5.12 0.71
N VAL A 194 -10.14 -3.99 0.17
CA VAL A 194 -8.75 -3.75 -0.24
C VAL A 194 -8.01 -2.80 0.70
N GLN A 195 -6.69 -2.70 0.56
CA GLN A 195 -5.85 -1.81 1.36
C GLN A 195 -5.88 -0.38 0.83
N CYS A 196 -5.66 0.59 1.72
CA CYS A 196 -5.57 2.01 1.37
C CYS A 196 -4.29 2.63 1.91
N PHE A 197 -3.57 3.35 1.04
CA PHE A 197 -2.27 3.94 1.35
C PHE A 197 -2.30 5.45 1.15
N ASP A 198 -1.62 6.15 2.04
CA ASP A 198 -1.54 7.60 1.94
C ASP A 198 -0.33 8.06 1.11
N THR A 199 -0.38 9.33 0.73
CA THR A 199 0.63 10.02 -0.08
C THR A 199 1.97 10.21 0.63
N VAL A 200 2.99 10.64 -0.11
CA VAL A 200 4.29 11.04 0.42
C VAL A 200 4.22 12.34 1.24
N TYR A 201 5.15 12.49 2.18
CA TYR A 201 5.40 13.75 2.89
C TYR A 201 6.76 14.30 2.42
N THR A 202 6.73 15.44 1.72
CA THR A 202 7.90 15.95 0.97
C THR A 202 8.84 16.82 1.79
N ASN A 203 8.37 17.41 2.90
CA ASN A 203 9.23 18.23 3.76
C ASN A 203 10.07 17.34 4.68
N LEU A 204 11.26 16.97 4.23
CA LEU A 204 12.16 16.05 4.94
C LEU A 204 12.82 16.67 6.19
N ASP A 205 12.71 17.99 6.38
CA ASP A 205 13.24 18.69 7.53
C ASP A 205 12.21 18.82 8.67
N ASP A 206 10.92 18.62 8.37
CA ASP A 206 9.84 18.64 9.36
C ASP A 206 9.39 17.21 9.75
N MET A 207 10.22 16.51 10.50
CA MET A 207 9.91 15.14 10.95
C MET A 207 8.77 15.09 11.98
N GLU A 208 8.56 16.17 12.74
CA GLU A 208 7.42 16.28 13.66
C GLU A 208 6.09 16.46 12.93
N GLY A 209 6.06 17.26 11.87
CA GLY A 209 4.91 17.36 10.96
C GLY A 209 4.64 16.02 10.27
N PHE A 210 5.68 15.32 9.84
CA PHE A 210 5.55 13.98 9.30
C PHE A 210 4.91 13.01 10.31
N ARG A 211 5.37 13.01 11.57
CA ARG A 211 4.79 12.15 12.62
C ARG A 211 3.29 12.44 12.80
N ARG A 212 2.90 13.71 12.94
CA ARG A 212 1.48 14.10 13.06
C ARG A 212 0.64 13.66 11.87
N ASP A 213 1.18 13.76 10.65
CA ASP A 213 0.49 13.30 9.44
C ASP A 213 0.30 11.78 9.45
N VAL A 214 1.32 11.01 9.85
CA VAL A 214 1.24 9.55 10.00
C VAL A 214 0.24 9.13 11.08
N GLU A 215 0.22 9.80 12.23
CA GLU A 215 -0.77 9.57 13.31
C GLU A 215 -2.19 9.84 12.82
N THR A 216 -2.39 10.92 12.06
CA THR A 216 -3.68 11.28 11.49
C THR A 216 -4.20 10.18 10.56
N ILE A 217 -3.41 9.72 9.60
CA ILE A 217 -3.85 8.70 8.65
C ILE A 217 -4.02 7.32 9.31
N HIS A 218 -3.23 7.02 10.32
CA HIS A 218 -3.41 5.80 11.12
C HIS A 218 -4.77 5.81 11.83
N LEU A 219 -5.14 6.93 12.47
CA LEU A 219 -6.45 7.11 13.10
C LEU A 219 -7.61 7.07 12.10
N MET A 220 -7.40 7.51 10.85
CA MET A 220 -8.38 7.40 9.78
C MET A 220 -8.56 5.95 9.28
N GLY A 221 -7.64 5.03 9.62
CA GLY A 221 -7.73 3.63 9.24
C GLY A 221 -6.96 3.25 7.99
N PHE A 222 -6.00 4.04 7.53
CA PHE A 222 -5.10 3.65 6.44
C PHE A 222 -4.25 2.43 6.82
N ASP A 223 -3.77 1.69 5.82
CA ASP A 223 -2.92 0.50 6.03
C ASP A 223 -1.43 0.84 6.00
N GLY A 224 -1.06 1.99 5.43
CA GLY A 224 0.32 2.44 5.32
C GLY A 224 0.47 3.75 4.58
N LYS A 225 1.73 4.10 4.32
CA LYS A 225 2.12 5.38 3.73
C LYS A 225 3.22 5.23 2.69
N SER A 226 3.08 5.97 1.60
CA SER A 226 4.18 6.20 0.65
C SER A 226 5.26 7.07 1.31
N ILE A 227 6.53 6.70 1.13
CA ILE A 227 7.67 7.44 1.69
C ILE A 227 8.75 7.64 0.64
N ILE A 228 9.57 8.67 0.81
CA ILE A 228 10.65 9.07 -0.12
C ILE A 228 12.04 9.09 0.51
N ASN A 229 12.11 8.83 1.83
CA ASN A 229 13.39 8.83 2.55
C ASN A 229 13.41 7.73 3.62
N PRO A 230 14.50 6.96 3.77
CA PRO A 230 14.62 5.93 4.80
C PRO A 230 14.40 6.41 6.23
N ARG A 231 14.70 7.68 6.55
CA ARG A 231 14.44 8.28 7.88
C ARG A 231 12.96 8.22 8.29
N GLN A 232 12.05 8.14 7.31
CA GLN A 232 10.60 8.08 7.53
C GLN A 232 10.13 6.70 7.99
N ILE A 233 10.89 5.63 7.71
CA ILE A 233 10.48 4.24 7.95
C ILE A 233 10.16 3.99 9.43
N ASN A 234 11.08 4.35 10.32
CA ASN A 234 10.93 4.03 11.75
C ASN A 234 9.69 4.69 12.37
N ILE A 235 9.37 5.93 11.97
CA ILE A 235 8.18 6.66 12.47
C ILE A 235 6.90 5.94 12.02
N VAL A 236 6.83 5.56 10.75
CA VAL A 236 5.66 4.84 10.23
C VAL A 236 5.53 3.47 10.91
N HIS A 237 6.63 2.72 11.01
CA HIS A 237 6.60 1.41 11.65
C HIS A 237 6.20 1.49 13.13
N GLU A 238 6.69 2.48 13.88
CA GLU A 238 6.31 2.72 15.28
C GLU A 238 4.79 2.94 15.41
N ILE A 239 4.21 3.81 14.58
CA ILE A 239 2.80 4.21 14.67
C ILE A 239 1.86 3.09 14.20
N PHE A 240 2.23 2.37 13.13
CA PHE A 240 1.39 1.32 12.56
C PHE A 240 1.57 -0.06 13.22
N THR A 241 2.55 -0.23 14.10
CA THR A 241 2.74 -1.49 14.84
C THR A 241 1.98 -1.45 16.17
N PRO A 242 1.11 -2.44 16.44
CA PRO A 242 0.38 -2.48 17.72
C PRO A 242 1.32 -2.49 18.92
N THR A 243 0.97 -1.72 19.95
CA THR A 243 1.70 -1.73 21.21
C THR A 243 1.42 -3.01 22.01
N GLN A 244 2.29 -3.36 22.97
CA GLN A 244 2.04 -4.52 23.85
C GLN A 244 0.72 -4.37 24.63
N LYS A 245 0.33 -3.15 24.96
CA LYS A 245 -0.95 -2.86 25.62
C LYS A 245 -2.13 -3.19 24.73
N ASP A 246 -2.05 -2.81 23.44
CA ASP A 246 -3.09 -3.11 22.45
C ASP A 246 -3.21 -4.62 22.20
N ILE A 247 -2.07 -5.31 22.14
CA ILE A 247 -2.01 -6.76 21.94
C ILE A 247 -2.68 -7.49 23.13
N ILE A 248 -2.29 -7.16 24.37
CA ILE A 248 -2.85 -7.78 25.58
C ILE A 248 -4.37 -7.50 25.67
N PHE A 249 -4.80 -6.29 25.34
CA PHE A 249 -6.22 -5.96 25.32
C PHE A 249 -6.97 -6.74 24.24
N ALA A 250 -6.41 -6.84 23.02
CA ALA A 250 -7.00 -7.61 21.93
C ALA A 250 -7.13 -9.10 22.27
N GLU A 251 -6.12 -9.71 22.92
CA GLU A 251 -6.20 -11.10 23.37
C GLU A 251 -7.31 -11.32 24.40
N LYS A 252 -7.43 -10.40 25.38
CA LYS A 252 -8.53 -10.47 26.36
C LYS A 252 -9.89 -10.37 25.67
N VAL A 253 -10.05 -9.44 24.73
CA VAL A 253 -11.30 -9.27 23.99
C VAL A 253 -11.66 -10.54 23.21
N VAL A 254 -10.72 -11.15 22.50
CA VAL A 254 -10.99 -12.38 21.73
C VAL A 254 -11.38 -13.52 22.65
N LYS A 255 -10.63 -13.78 23.72
CA LYS A 255 -10.92 -14.84 24.70
C LYS A 255 -12.29 -14.67 25.37
N GLU A 256 -12.56 -13.48 25.87
CA GLU A 256 -13.85 -13.18 26.55
C GLU A 256 -15.04 -13.28 25.59
N ILE A 257 -14.91 -12.83 24.33
CA ILE A 257 -15.99 -12.97 23.33
C ILE A 257 -16.26 -14.45 23.06
N ASP A 258 -15.23 -15.28 22.86
CA ASP A 258 -15.40 -16.71 22.57
C ASP A 258 -16.07 -17.43 23.76
N GLU A 259 -15.66 -17.13 25.01
CA GLU A 259 -16.26 -17.69 26.23
C GLU A 259 -17.71 -17.22 26.43
N LYS A 260 -17.99 -15.93 26.31
CA LYS A 260 -19.33 -15.34 26.54
C LYS A 260 -20.31 -15.73 25.45
N LYS A 261 -19.88 -15.86 24.20
CA LYS A 261 -20.69 -16.35 23.09
C LYS A 261 -21.21 -17.78 23.37
N ALA A 262 -20.38 -18.65 23.92
CA ALA A 262 -20.77 -19.99 24.31
C ALA A 262 -21.86 -20.01 25.41
N LEU A 263 -21.92 -18.96 26.24
CA LEU A 263 -22.91 -18.77 27.31
C LEU A 263 -24.14 -17.97 26.89
N GLY A 264 -24.23 -17.53 25.60
CA GLY A 264 -25.34 -16.71 25.10
C GLY A 264 -25.31 -15.25 25.57
N ILE A 265 -24.17 -14.74 26.07
CA ILE A 265 -24.00 -13.37 26.56
C ILE A 265 -23.45 -12.50 25.42
N GLY A 266 -24.22 -11.51 24.98
CA GLY A 266 -23.87 -10.64 23.84
C GLY A 266 -23.09 -9.37 24.18
N VAL A 267 -23.18 -8.88 25.43
CA VAL A 267 -22.52 -7.64 25.90
C VAL A 267 -21.94 -7.88 27.29
N PHE A 268 -20.70 -7.43 27.50
CA PHE A 268 -19.97 -7.59 28.77
C PHE A 268 -18.90 -6.52 28.93
N THR A 269 -18.08 -6.58 29.95
CA THR A 269 -17.05 -5.56 30.23
C THR A 269 -15.65 -6.20 30.25
N VAL A 270 -14.68 -5.62 29.52
CA VAL A 270 -13.26 -5.96 29.59
C VAL A 270 -12.48 -4.72 29.99
N ASP A 271 -11.70 -4.80 31.07
CA ASP A 271 -10.90 -3.69 31.62
C ASP A 271 -11.71 -2.36 31.76
N GLY A 272 -13.00 -2.47 32.17
CA GLY A 272 -13.91 -1.33 32.37
C GLY A 272 -14.54 -0.78 31.09
N LYS A 273 -14.29 -1.35 29.91
CA LYS A 273 -14.90 -0.98 28.64
C LYS A 273 -16.02 -1.94 28.25
N MET A 274 -17.14 -1.43 27.79
CA MET A 274 -18.23 -2.23 27.24
C MET A 274 -17.76 -2.87 25.91
N ILE A 275 -17.91 -4.17 25.80
CA ILE A 275 -17.49 -4.98 24.65
C ILE A 275 -18.69 -5.79 24.16
N ASP A 276 -18.84 -5.88 22.84
CA ASP A 276 -19.76 -6.75 22.13
C ASP A 276 -19.07 -7.44 20.95
N ILE A 277 -19.81 -8.18 20.14
CA ILE A 277 -19.27 -8.91 19.00
C ILE A 277 -18.60 -8.03 17.94
N ALA A 278 -18.98 -6.73 17.85
CA ALA A 278 -18.37 -5.82 16.89
C ALA A 278 -16.86 -5.55 17.16
N PHE A 279 -16.41 -5.77 18.39
CA PHE A 279 -14.98 -5.63 18.73
C PHE A 279 -14.12 -6.83 18.31
N TYR A 280 -14.73 -7.96 17.95
CA TYR A 280 -14.00 -9.21 17.68
C TYR A 280 -13.05 -9.12 16.49
N ASP A 281 -13.54 -8.62 15.37
CA ASP A 281 -12.75 -8.52 14.15
C ASP A 281 -11.63 -7.49 14.30
N GLY A 282 -11.89 -6.38 14.98
CA GLY A 282 -10.87 -5.39 15.32
C GLY A 282 -9.75 -5.94 16.21
N ALA A 283 -10.11 -6.73 17.23
CA ALA A 283 -9.14 -7.39 18.11
C ALA A 283 -8.31 -8.44 17.35
N LYS A 284 -8.94 -9.26 16.52
CA LYS A 284 -8.22 -10.21 15.65
C LYS A 284 -7.26 -9.52 14.70
N ARG A 285 -7.70 -8.43 14.05
CA ARG A 285 -6.83 -7.63 13.18
C ARG A 285 -5.61 -7.09 13.93
N THR A 286 -5.77 -6.63 15.17
CA THR A 286 -4.64 -6.17 16.00
C THR A 286 -3.63 -7.30 16.24
N ILE A 287 -4.09 -8.50 16.56
CA ILE A 287 -3.25 -9.68 16.75
C ILE A 287 -2.54 -10.07 15.45
N GLU A 288 -3.24 -10.08 14.32
CA GLU A 288 -2.66 -10.37 13.00
C GLU A 288 -1.57 -9.36 12.62
N LEU A 289 -1.81 -8.06 12.84
CA LEU A 289 -0.82 -7.02 12.61
C LEU A 289 0.40 -7.19 13.52
N ALA A 290 0.20 -7.56 14.79
CA ALA A 290 1.30 -7.82 15.71
C ALA A 290 2.13 -9.04 15.29
N LYS A 291 1.49 -10.12 14.80
CA LYS A 291 2.16 -11.29 14.24
C LYS A 291 2.96 -10.93 13.00
N ALA A 292 2.35 -10.23 12.05
CA ALA A 292 3.00 -9.79 10.81
C ALA A 292 4.15 -8.83 11.05
N SER A 293 4.08 -8.01 12.12
CA SER A 293 5.15 -7.09 12.53
C SER A 293 6.25 -7.76 13.37
N GLY A 294 6.10 -9.04 13.72
CA GLY A 294 7.07 -9.79 14.53
C GLY A 294 7.14 -9.37 16.01
N VAL A 295 6.11 -8.68 16.52
CA VAL A 295 6.08 -8.20 17.93
C VAL A 295 5.14 -9.02 18.82
N TYR A 296 4.41 -9.97 18.25
CA TYR A 296 3.50 -10.83 18.97
C TYR A 296 4.24 -11.89 19.80
N LYS A 297 3.85 -12.03 21.08
CA LYS A 297 4.44 -13.00 22.03
C LYS A 297 3.37 -13.81 22.76
N GLY A 298 2.11 -13.71 22.32
CA GLY A 298 1.00 -14.42 22.97
C GLY A 298 0.73 -15.80 22.36
N ASP A 299 -0.38 -16.42 22.79
CA ASP A 299 -0.72 -17.82 22.51
C ASP A 299 -1.94 -17.98 21.56
N LEU A 300 -2.49 -16.87 21.01
CA LEU A 300 -3.65 -16.89 20.09
C LEU A 300 -3.25 -16.96 18.63
#